data_c131c31b4bcae5b9413cc4d1590840cb
#
_entry.id   c131c31b4bcae5b9413cc4d1590840cb
#
_cell.length_a   1.000
_cell.length_b   1.000
_cell.length_c   1.000
_cell.angle_alpha   90.00
_cell.angle_beta   90.00
_cell.angle_gamma   90.00
#
_symmetry.space_group_name_H-M   'P 1'
#
loop_
_entity.id
_entity.type
_entity.pdbx_description
1 polymer ?
#
loop_
_entity_poly.entity_id
_entity_poly.type
_entity_poly.pdbx_seq_one_letter_code
_entity_poly.pdbx_strand_id
1 'polypeptide(L)'
;MRVALTESGLEPVTWADPAQPAPVAVLQGYGAEVTAAQLAEAAYAIQAGARWVATNTDRTLPTARGIAPGNGALVAAVRAAVDVDPEVVGKPGPLMYEQAARLLGRAPERMLGVGDRLETDIAGARAAGMRTALVLTGVHGPGDAAAAPAEQRPELLLEGLADLLVPYASPQRVGNGEWRCAGATARWDGAQIEVEGGGIGAARAAVALAWDLADDGRLDADVAGAQVRSSVGHRPGAASTS
;
A
#
# COMPACT_ATOMS: atom_id res chain seq x y z
N MET A 1 7.77 17.63 -9.47
CA MET A 1 6.60 17.65 -10.37
C MET A 1 6.67 18.77 -11.42
N ARG A 2 6.70 20.06 -11.04
CA ARG A 2 6.75 21.19 -12.01
C ARG A 2 7.84 21.04 -13.08
N VAL A 3 9.09 20.75 -12.69
CA VAL A 3 10.21 20.54 -13.63
C VAL A 3 9.89 19.45 -14.66
N ALA A 4 9.41 18.28 -14.21
CA ALA A 4 9.08 17.16 -15.10
C ALA A 4 7.95 17.50 -16.10
N LEU A 5 6.97 18.29 -15.68
CA LEU A 5 5.90 18.76 -16.58
C LEU A 5 6.48 19.70 -17.66
N THR A 6 7.32 20.64 -17.26
CA THR A 6 7.96 21.58 -18.22
C THR A 6 8.87 20.83 -19.20
N GLU A 7 9.66 19.87 -18.75
CA GLU A 7 10.49 19.02 -19.61
C GLU A 7 9.66 18.16 -20.57
N SER A 8 8.40 17.89 -20.23
CA SER A 8 7.43 17.19 -21.09
C SER A 8 6.65 18.13 -22.02
N GLY A 9 7.02 19.41 -22.09
CA GLY A 9 6.38 20.41 -22.96
C GLY A 9 5.04 20.94 -22.43
N LEU A 10 4.75 20.70 -21.14
CA LEU A 10 3.54 21.23 -20.47
C LEU A 10 3.87 22.54 -19.75
N GLU A 11 2.89 23.42 -19.65
CA GLU A 11 3.00 24.68 -18.90
C GLU A 11 2.25 24.57 -17.56
N PRO A 12 2.95 24.29 -16.45
CA PRO A 12 2.31 24.13 -15.13
C PRO A 12 2.00 25.51 -14.53
N VAL A 13 0.74 25.77 -14.27
CA VAL A 13 0.24 26.95 -13.55
C VAL A 13 -0.18 26.58 -12.12
N THR A 14 -0.07 27.52 -11.19
CA THR A 14 -0.49 27.32 -9.78
C THR A 14 -1.84 27.99 -9.52
N TRP A 15 -2.11 29.07 -10.24
CA TRP A 15 -3.32 29.87 -10.17
C TRP A 15 -3.89 30.05 -11.57
N ALA A 16 -5.20 29.85 -11.73
CA ALA A 16 -5.86 30.15 -12.98
C ALA A 16 -5.92 31.69 -13.15
N ASP A 17 -5.41 32.17 -14.27
CA ASP A 17 -5.60 33.55 -14.68
C ASP A 17 -6.81 33.62 -15.62
N PRO A 18 -7.90 34.34 -15.27
CA PRO A 18 -9.06 34.44 -16.13
C PRO A 18 -8.79 35.01 -17.55
N ALA A 19 -7.65 35.68 -17.74
CA ALA A 19 -7.19 36.18 -19.04
C ALA A 19 -6.47 35.13 -19.90
N GLN A 20 -6.17 33.94 -19.33
CA GLN A 20 -5.51 32.84 -20.01
C GLN A 20 -6.50 31.70 -20.30
N PRO A 21 -6.21 30.83 -21.26
CA PRO A 21 -7.00 29.61 -21.45
C PRO A 21 -7.12 28.79 -20.15
N ALA A 22 -8.30 28.22 -19.89
CA ALA A 22 -8.56 27.40 -18.74
C ALA A 22 -7.58 26.17 -18.72
N PRO A 23 -7.10 25.75 -17.53
CA PRO A 23 -6.26 24.57 -17.43
C PRO A 23 -6.97 23.33 -18.00
N VAL A 24 -6.28 22.56 -18.84
CA VAL A 24 -6.84 21.33 -19.43
C VAL A 24 -6.82 20.14 -18.48
N ALA A 25 -5.95 20.20 -17.45
CA ALA A 25 -5.83 19.18 -16.44
C ALA A 25 -5.37 19.76 -15.10
N VAL A 26 -5.81 19.12 -14.01
CA VAL A 26 -5.31 19.30 -12.65
C VAL A 26 -4.47 18.09 -12.29
N LEU A 27 -3.19 18.30 -11.97
CA LEU A 27 -2.30 17.25 -11.45
C LEU A 27 -2.09 17.46 -9.95
N GLN A 28 -2.68 16.60 -9.14
CA GLN A 28 -2.65 16.68 -7.69
C GLN A 28 -1.68 15.66 -7.09
N GLY A 29 -0.74 16.15 -6.29
CA GLY A 29 0.18 15.35 -5.48
C GLY A 29 0.34 15.96 -4.10
N TYR A 30 0.99 15.22 -3.20
CA TYR A 30 1.28 15.72 -1.87
C TYR A 30 2.23 16.91 -1.91
N GLY A 31 1.91 17.91 -1.09
CA GLY A 31 2.78 19.06 -0.81
C GLY A 31 2.50 19.58 0.58
N ALA A 32 3.55 19.72 1.41
CA ALA A 32 3.43 20.24 2.79
C ALA A 32 2.93 21.69 2.83
N GLU A 33 3.14 22.43 1.75
CA GLU A 33 2.80 23.85 1.60
C GLU A 33 1.46 24.07 0.86
N VAL A 34 0.69 23.01 0.59
CA VAL A 34 -0.60 23.13 -0.11
C VAL A 34 -1.61 23.86 0.78
N THR A 35 -2.19 24.94 0.24
CA THR A 35 -3.17 25.77 0.92
C THR A 35 -4.60 25.43 0.51
N ALA A 36 -5.59 25.81 1.34
CA ALA A 36 -7.00 25.67 1.00
C ALA A 36 -7.36 26.45 -0.30
N ALA A 37 -6.72 27.59 -0.56
CA ALA A 37 -6.91 28.36 -1.77
C ALA A 37 -6.45 27.60 -3.02
N GLN A 38 -5.32 26.88 -2.95
CA GLN A 38 -4.85 26.03 -4.07
C GLN A 38 -5.76 24.82 -4.30
N LEU A 39 -6.35 24.24 -3.25
CA LEU A 39 -7.34 23.18 -3.40
C LEU A 39 -8.65 23.72 -4.03
N ALA A 40 -9.04 24.96 -3.72
CA ALA A 40 -10.17 25.62 -4.35
C ALA A 40 -9.92 25.87 -5.84
N GLU A 41 -8.73 26.35 -6.24
CA GLU A 41 -8.36 26.51 -7.66
C GLU A 41 -8.41 25.17 -8.41
N ALA A 42 -7.93 24.09 -7.80
CA ALA A 42 -8.05 22.76 -8.38
C ALA A 42 -9.54 22.40 -8.61
N ALA A 43 -10.39 22.61 -7.62
CA ALA A 43 -11.84 22.35 -7.74
C ALA A 43 -12.50 23.19 -8.83
N TYR A 44 -12.17 24.48 -8.92
CA TYR A 44 -12.71 25.38 -9.98
C TYR A 44 -12.31 24.92 -11.38
N ALA A 45 -11.05 24.54 -11.58
CA ALA A 45 -10.59 24.02 -12.86
C ALA A 45 -11.29 22.69 -13.23
N ILE A 46 -11.49 21.79 -12.27
CA ILE A 46 -12.21 20.53 -12.49
C ILE A 46 -13.68 20.80 -12.84
N GLN A 47 -14.35 21.69 -12.13
CA GLN A 47 -15.74 22.13 -12.43
C GLN A 47 -15.85 22.76 -13.82
N ALA A 48 -14.80 23.42 -14.28
CA ALA A 48 -14.70 23.98 -15.64
C ALA A 48 -14.38 22.93 -16.71
N GLY A 49 -14.23 21.65 -16.35
CA GLY A 49 -13.99 20.54 -17.27
C GLY A 49 -12.54 20.08 -17.38
N ALA A 50 -11.63 20.58 -16.56
CA ALA A 50 -10.26 20.07 -16.51
C ALA A 50 -10.23 18.61 -16.06
N ARG A 51 -9.40 17.79 -16.70
CA ARG A 51 -9.14 16.42 -16.31
C ARG A 51 -8.43 16.39 -14.94
N TRP A 52 -8.93 15.59 -14.00
CA TRP A 52 -8.33 15.49 -12.68
C TRP A 52 -7.46 14.25 -12.56
N VAL A 53 -6.17 14.44 -12.27
CA VAL A 53 -5.17 13.39 -12.15
C VAL A 53 -4.52 13.47 -10.77
N ALA A 54 -4.52 12.37 -10.02
CA ALA A 54 -3.86 12.26 -8.72
C ALA A 54 -2.65 11.32 -8.79
N THR A 55 -1.54 11.72 -8.16
CA THR A 55 -0.32 10.90 -8.15
C THR A 55 -0.43 9.67 -7.26
N ASN A 56 -1.26 9.70 -6.21
CA ASN A 56 -1.60 8.59 -5.32
C ASN A 56 -2.80 8.95 -4.46
N THR A 57 -3.32 7.98 -3.71
CA THR A 57 -4.43 8.14 -2.76
C THR A 57 -4.05 7.77 -1.33
N ASP A 58 -2.75 7.79 -0.99
CA ASP A 58 -2.27 7.52 0.38
C ASP A 58 -2.93 8.50 1.36
N ARG A 59 -3.77 8.00 2.27
CA ARG A 59 -4.57 8.84 3.18
C ARG A 59 -3.71 9.49 4.26
N THR A 60 -2.63 8.85 4.63
CA THR A 60 -1.73 9.28 5.71
C THR A 60 -0.28 9.25 5.26
N LEU A 61 0.55 10.03 5.95
CA LEU A 61 2.00 10.11 5.75
C LEU A 61 2.69 9.99 7.11
N PRO A 62 3.54 8.98 7.35
CA PRO A 62 4.38 8.90 8.53
C PRO A 62 5.42 10.04 8.53
N THR A 63 5.56 10.71 9.67
CA THR A 63 6.56 11.77 9.89
C THR A 63 7.27 11.56 11.21
N ALA A 64 8.40 12.21 11.42
CA ALA A 64 9.10 12.18 12.71
C ALA A 64 8.26 12.69 13.91
N ARG A 65 7.17 13.42 13.65
CA ARG A 65 6.26 13.96 14.66
C ARG A 65 4.98 13.15 14.88
N GLY A 66 4.75 12.10 14.07
CA GLY A 66 3.54 11.28 14.08
C GLY A 66 2.92 11.14 12.69
N ILE A 67 1.68 10.66 12.65
CA ILE A 67 0.93 10.45 11.40
C ILE A 67 0.32 11.77 10.94
N ALA A 68 0.63 12.18 9.72
CA ALA A 68 0.07 13.37 9.06
C ALA A 68 -0.91 12.98 7.93
N PRO A 69 -1.80 13.89 7.47
CA PRO A 69 -2.60 13.69 6.27
C PRO A 69 -1.69 13.51 5.04
N GLY A 70 -1.97 12.50 4.22
CA GLY A 70 -1.30 12.26 2.93
C GLY A 70 -2.06 12.89 1.75
N ASN A 71 -1.61 12.57 0.51
CA ASN A 71 -2.26 13.10 -0.69
C ASN A 71 -3.74 12.68 -0.81
N GLY A 72 -4.10 11.48 -0.38
CA GLY A 72 -5.48 11.02 -0.36
C GLY A 72 -6.41 11.85 0.50
N ALA A 73 -5.93 12.46 1.59
CA ALA A 73 -6.71 13.41 2.39
C ALA A 73 -6.92 14.73 1.63
N LEU A 74 -5.92 15.21 0.87
CA LEU A 74 -6.04 16.39 0.02
C LEU A 74 -6.98 16.13 -1.17
N VAL A 75 -6.92 14.93 -1.77
CA VAL A 75 -7.86 14.47 -2.80
C VAL A 75 -9.28 14.47 -2.26
N ALA A 76 -9.52 13.95 -1.05
CA ALA A 76 -10.84 13.95 -0.42
C ALA A 76 -11.38 15.38 -0.19
N ALA A 77 -10.50 16.33 0.13
CA ALA A 77 -10.88 17.74 0.31
C ALA A 77 -11.35 18.36 -1.02
N VAL A 78 -10.66 18.12 -2.14
CA VAL A 78 -11.10 18.58 -3.48
C VAL A 78 -12.39 17.88 -3.89
N ARG A 79 -12.48 16.55 -3.67
CA ARG A 79 -13.65 15.74 -4.00
C ARG A 79 -14.93 16.22 -3.30
N ALA A 80 -14.82 16.81 -2.10
CA ALA A 80 -15.98 17.38 -1.42
C ALA A 80 -16.63 18.56 -2.18
N ALA A 81 -15.91 19.15 -3.16
CA ALA A 81 -16.37 20.28 -3.97
C ALA A 81 -16.67 19.92 -5.44
N VAL A 82 -16.42 18.66 -5.87
CA VAL A 82 -16.62 18.22 -7.26
C VAL A 82 -17.31 16.85 -7.31
N ASP A 83 -18.05 16.58 -8.41
CA ASP A 83 -18.83 15.33 -8.58
C ASP A 83 -18.08 14.26 -9.40
N VAL A 84 -16.73 14.35 -9.45
CA VAL A 84 -15.89 13.41 -10.20
C VAL A 84 -14.75 12.89 -9.35
N ASP A 85 -14.29 11.68 -9.66
CA ASP A 85 -13.11 11.08 -9.06
C ASP A 85 -11.86 11.38 -9.90
N PRO A 86 -10.66 11.50 -9.28
CA PRO A 86 -9.44 11.64 -10.03
C PRO A 86 -9.04 10.33 -10.71
N GLU A 87 -8.42 10.44 -11.88
CA GLU A 87 -7.63 9.36 -12.44
C GLU A 87 -6.34 9.20 -11.60
N VAL A 88 -6.18 8.06 -10.95
CA VAL A 88 -5.01 7.80 -10.11
C VAL A 88 -3.92 7.14 -10.95
N VAL A 89 -2.87 7.89 -11.27
CA VAL A 89 -1.76 7.41 -12.11
C VAL A 89 -0.63 6.75 -11.31
N GLY A 90 -0.60 6.98 -9.99
CA GLY A 90 0.30 6.29 -9.06
C GLY A 90 -0.40 5.15 -8.31
N LYS A 91 0.10 4.85 -7.12
CA LYS A 91 -0.48 3.83 -6.23
C LYS A 91 -1.94 4.17 -5.84
N PRO A 92 -2.86 3.21 -5.84
CA PRO A 92 -2.72 1.77 -6.08
C PRO A 92 -2.74 1.35 -7.57
N GLY A 93 -2.75 2.30 -8.51
CA GLY A 93 -2.73 1.98 -9.94
C GLY A 93 -1.42 1.32 -10.39
N PRO A 94 -1.45 0.48 -11.46
CA PRO A 94 -0.29 -0.28 -11.92
C PRO A 94 0.75 0.56 -12.68
N LEU A 95 0.37 1.75 -13.16
CA LEU A 95 1.15 2.52 -14.15
C LEU A 95 2.60 2.79 -13.71
N MET A 96 2.82 3.13 -12.43
CA MET A 96 4.16 3.39 -11.90
C MET A 96 5.04 2.14 -11.95
N TYR A 97 4.48 0.99 -11.63
CA TYR A 97 5.16 -0.32 -11.65
C TYR A 97 5.43 -0.77 -13.09
N GLU A 98 4.47 -0.61 -13.98
CA GLU A 98 4.64 -0.87 -15.42
C GLU A 98 5.72 0.03 -16.04
N GLN A 99 5.77 1.29 -15.64
CA GLN A 99 6.84 2.20 -16.07
C GLN A 99 8.20 1.73 -15.59
N ALA A 100 8.32 1.32 -14.31
CA ALA A 100 9.56 0.76 -13.79
C ALA A 100 9.99 -0.48 -14.57
N ALA A 101 9.06 -1.38 -14.90
CA ALA A 101 9.33 -2.57 -15.70
C ALA A 101 9.87 -2.22 -17.11
N ARG A 102 9.23 -1.25 -17.77
CA ARG A 102 9.67 -0.74 -19.07
C ARG A 102 11.09 -0.13 -19.01
N LEU A 103 11.35 0.74 -18.04
CA LEU A 103 12.66 1.38 -17.86
C LEU A 103 13.78 0.38 -17.59
N LEU A 104 13.49 -0.69 -16.84
CA LEU A 104 14.45 -1.73 -16.51
C LEU A 104 14.54 -2.83 -17.61
N GLY A 105 13.70 -2.77 -18.64
CA GLY A 105 13.64 -3.79 -19.69
C GLY A 105 13.34 -5.18 -19.15
N ARG A 106 12.48 -5.28 -18.13
CA ARG A 106 12.11 -6.55 -17.47
C ARG A 106 10.60 -6.78 -17.54
N ALA A 107 10.22 -8.04 -17.71
CA ALA A 107 8.82 -8.45 -17.58
C ALA A 107 8.38 -8.29 -16.10
N PRO A 108 7.17 -7.78 -15.82
CA PRO A 108 6.68 -7.56 -14.46
C PRO A 108 6.76 -8.80 -13.56
N GLU A 109 6.49 -9.99 -14.09
CA GLU A 109 6.51 -11.27 -13.36
C GLU A 109 7.92 -11.64 -12.85
N ARG A 110 8.95 -11.00 -13.38
CA ARG A 110 10.35 -11.15 -12.95
C ARG A 110 10.82 -10.05 -12.00
N MET A 111 9.89 -9.19 -11.58
CA MET A 111 10.14 -8.09 -10.65
C MET A 111 9.43 -8.34 -9.32
N LEU A 112 9.95 -7.76 -8.26
CA LEU A 112 9.37 -7.79 -6.94
C LEU A 112 9.00 -6.38 -6.53
N GLY A 113 7.69 -6.11 -6.35
CA GLY A 113 7.20 -4.90 -5.72
C GLY A 113 7.32 -5.03 -4.20
N VAL A 114 8.04 -4.12 -3.56
CA VAL A 114 8.28 -4.13 -2.12
C VAL A 114 7.67 -2.86 -1.52
N GLY A 115 6.88 -3.02 -0.46
CA GLY A 115 6.26 -1.89 0.22
C GLY A 115 5.72 -2.25 1.59
N ASP A 116 5.21 -1.26 2.30
CA ASP A 116 4.69 -1.41 3.67
C ASP A 116 3.17 -1.21 3.76
N ARG A 117 2.50 -0.95 2.63
CA ARG A 117 1.05 -0.75 2.56
C ARG A 117 0.38 -1.74 1.61
N LEU A 118 -0.61 -2.45 2.14
CA LEU A 118 -1.35 -3.46 1.40
C LEU A 118 -2.21 -2.84 0.30
N GLU A 119 -2.99 -1.80 0.62
CA GLU A 119 -3.96 -1.17 -0.26
C GLU A 119 -3.33 -0.34 -1.39
N THR A 120 -2.06 0.03 -1.27
CA THR A 120 -1.38 0.86 -2.28
C THR A 120 -0.17 0.17 -2.89
N ASP A 121 0.79 -0.27 -2.08
CA ASP A 121 2.04 -0.86 -2.59
C ASP A 121 1.80 -2.27 -3.13
N ILE A 122 1.18 -3.12 -2.31
CA ILE A 122 0.97 -4.52 -2.66
C ILE A 122 -0.10 -4.63 -3.75
N ALA A 123 -1.24 -3.94 -3.59
CA ALA A 123 -2.30 -3.93 -4.60
C ALA A 123 -1.80 -3.40 -5.94
N GLY A 124 -1.03 -2.30 -5.95
CA GLY A 124 -0.52 -1.69 -7.18
C GLY A 124 0.51 -2.56 -7.90
N ALA A 125 1.44 -3.18 -7.18
CA ALA A 125 2.43 -4.08 -7.77
C ALA A 125 1.77 -5.36 -8.32
N ARG A 126 0.77 -5.92 -7.60
CA ARG A 126 -0.02 -7.06 -8.09
C ARG A 126 -0.81 -6.72 -9.35
N ALA A 127 -1.45 -5.54 -9.38
CA ALA A 127 -2.18 -5.07 -10.56
C ALA A 127 -1.28 -4.92 -11.80
N ALA A 128 0.01 -4.66 -11.61
CA ALA A 128 1.02 -4.64 -12.67
C ALA A 128 1.58 -6.04 -13.03
N GLY A 129 1.13 -7.10 -12.38
CA GLY A 129 1.61 -8.47 -12.61
C GLY A 129 2.96 -8.79 -11.93
N MET A 130 3.41 -7.95 -10.98
CA MET A 130 4.64 -8.22 -10.23
C MET A 130 4.38 -9.16 -9.05
N ARG A 131 5.42 -9.88 -8.64
CA ARG A 131 5.49 -10.50 -7.32
C ARG A 131 5.53 -9.43 -6.24
N THR A 132 5.08 -9.73 -5.02
CA THR A 132 4.97 -8.71 -3.97
C THR A 132 5.56 -9.15 -2.65
N ALA A 133 6.16 -8.19 -1.93
CA ALA A 133 6.67 -8.38 -0.58
C ALA A 133 6.20 -7.23 0.33
N LEU A 134 5.56 -7.57 1.45
CA LEU A 134 5.26 -6.64 2.52
C LEU A 134 6.44 -6.61 3.50
N VAL A 135 6.99 -5.41 3.74
CA VAL A 135 7.99 -5.18 4.79
C VAL A 135 7.29 -4.71 6.07
N LEU A 136 7.62 -5.36 7.20
CA LEU A 136 6.96 -5.14 8.48
C LEU A 136 7.53 -3.96 9.29
N THR A 137 8.44 -3.17 8.69
CA THR A 137 9.05 -1.99 9.32
C THR A 137 8.21 -0.72 9.21
N GLY A 138 7.10 -0.77 8.47
CA GLY A 138 6.29 0.41 8.14
C GLY A 138 4.90 0.39 8.75
N VAL A 139 3.87 0.62 7.92
CA VAL A 139 2.49 0.86 8.34
C VAL A 139 1.76 -0.43 8.71
N HIS A 140 1.81 -1.45 7.84
CA HIS A 140 1.07 -2.68 8.05
C HIS A 140 1.92 -3.79 8.64
N GLY A 141 1.32 -4.52 9.59
CA GLY A 141 1.91 -5.66 10.26
C GLY A 141 1.30 -7.01 9.84
N PRO A 142 1.71 -8.10 10.52
CA PRO A 142 1.21 -9.44 10.21
C PRO A 142 -0.30 -9.59 10.35
N GLY A 143 -0.92 -8.90 11.34
CA GLY A 143 -2.37 -8.93 11.51
C GLY A 143 -3.12 -8.27 10.36
N ASP A 144 -2.58 -7.19 9.80
CA ASP A 144 -3.17 -6.51 8.64
C ASP A 144 -3.03 -7.39 7.38
N ALA A 145 -1.87 -8.04 7.21
CA ALA A 145 -1.66 -9.01 6.13
C ALA A 145 -2.62 -10.21 6.24
N ALA A 146 -2.88 -10.70 7.46
CA ALA A 146 -3.82 -11.80 7.70
C ALA A 146 -5.26 -11.43 7.35
N ALA A 147 -5.67 -10.19 7.63
CA ALA A 147 -7.00 -9.66 7.30
C ALA A 147 -7.14 -9.22 5.83
N ALA A 148 -6.06 -9.21 5.06
CA ALA A 148 -6.06 -8.67 3.71
C ALA A 148 -6.96 -9.47 2.75
N PRO A 149 -7.78 -8.79 1.93
CA PRO A 149 -8.50 -9.44 0.85
C PRO A 149 -7.50 -10.01 -0.19
N ALA A 150 -7.92 -10.98 -0.97
CA ALA A 150 -7.05 -11.77 -1.83
C ALA A 150 -6.16 -10.92 -2.77
N GLU A 151 -6.70 -9.83 -3.31
CA GLU A 151 -5.99 -8.90 -4.21
C GLU A 151 -4.91 -8.07 -3.51
N GLN A 152 -4.92 -8.00 -2.19
CA GLN A 152 -3.94 -7.26 -1.37
C GLN A 152 -3.00 -8.18 -0.58
N ARG A 153 -3.13 -9.51 -0.70
CA ARG A 153 -2.26 -10.45 -0.01
C ARG A 153 -0.86 -10.42 -0.63
N PRO A 154 0.20 -10.12 0.14
CA PRO A 154 1.57 -10.17 -0.36
C PRO A 154 2.02 -11.63 -0.57
N GLU A 155 2.88 -11.86 -1.55
CA GLU A 155 3.50 -13.18 -1.76
C GLU A 155 4.57 -13.49 -0.69
N LEU A 156 5.28 -12.44 -0.26
CA LEU A 156 6.35 -12.55 0.74
C LEU A 156 6.09 -11.60 1.91
N LEU A 157 6.43 -12.07 3.13
CA LEU A 157 6.51 -11.23 4.33
C LEU A 157 7.96 -11.10 4.74
N LEU A 158 8.45 -9.88 4.89
CA LEU A 158 9.83 -9.56 5.24
C LEU A 158 9.85 -8.76 6.55
N GLU A 159 10.72 -9.11 7.48
CA GLU A 159 10.94 -8.32 8.69
C GLU A 159 11.55 -6.95 8.33
N GLY A 160 12.45 -6.94 7.33
CA GLY A 160 13.03 -5.72 6.76
C GLY A 160 13.65 -5.98 5.39
N LEU A 161 14.18 -4.93 4.76
CA LEU A 161 14.79 -5.03 3.43
C LEU A 161 16.02 -5.96 3.37
N ALA A 162 16.70 -6.17 4.50
CA ALA A 162 17.84 -7.09 4.59
C ALA A 162 17.45 -8.53 4.29
N ASP A 163 16.18 -8.91 4.51
CA ASP A 163 15.67 -10.25 4.21
C ASP A 163 15.69 -10.60 2.72
N LEU A 164 15.80 -9.59 1.84
CA LEU A 164 15.98 -9.80 0.40
C LEU A 164 17.34 -10.42 0.05
N LEU A 165 18.30 -10.38 0.95
CA LEU A 165 19.66 -10.88 0.76
C LEU A 165 19.84 -12.32 1.28
N VAL A 166 18.81 -12.90 1.90
CA VAL A 166 18.85 -14.27 2.45
C VAL A 166 17.76 -15.15 1.81
N PRO A 167 17.93 -16.48 1.78
CA PRO A 167 16.91 -17.38 1.27
C PRO A 167 15.59 -17.23 2.04
N TYR A 168 14.48 -17.09 1.30
CA TYR A 168 13.15 -16.99 1.90
C TYR A 168 12.65 -18.35 2.37
N ALA A 169 12.40 -18.48 3.67
CA ALA A 169 11.73 -19.64 4.22
C ALA A 169 10.20 -19.51 3.99
N SER A 170 9.68 -20.29 3.07
CA SER A 170 8.25 -20.31 2.78
C SER A 170 7.49 -21.06 3.88
N PRO A 171 6.29 -20.59 4.29
CA PRO A 171 5.43 -21.36 5.17
C PRO A 171 4.98 -22.64 4.48
N GLN A 172 4.89 -23.74 5.25
CA GLN A 172 4.51 -25.06 4.77
C GLN A 172 3.27 -25.54 5.50
N ARG A 173 2.26 -25.99 4.76
CA ARG A 173 1.08 -26.65 5.31
C ARG A 173 1.47 -28.07 5.72
N VAL A 174 1.27 -28.41 6.99
CA VAL A 174 1.65 -29.73 7.53
C VAL A 174 0.42 -30.62 7.69
N GLY A 175 -0.74 -30.01 7.88
CA GLY A 175 -2.00 -30.71 8.06
C GLY A 175 -3.21 -29.78 7.95
N ASN A 176 -4.40 -30.27 8.25
CA ASN A 176 -5.60 -29.45 8.23
C ASN A 176 -5.62 -28.52 9.47
N GLY A 177 -5.31 -27.24 9.23
CA GLY A 177 -5.22 -26.23 10.30
C GLY A 177 -3.86 -26.13 10.98
N GLU A 178 -2.78 -26.61 10.35
CA GLU A 178 -1.42 -26.42 10.85
C GLU A 178 -0.47 -25.96 9.74
N TRP A 179 0.29 -24.88 10.03
CA TRP A 179 1.34 -24.33 9.17
C TRP A 179 2.64 -24.16 9.94
N ARG A 180 3.76 -24.40 9.28
CA ARG A 180 5.12 -24.25 9.86
C ARG A 180 6.00 -23.36 8.98
N CYS A 181 6.87 -22.57 9.62
CA CYS A 181 7.87 -21.76 8.94
C CYS A 181 9.06 -21.49 9.84
N ALA A 182 10.29 -21.81 9.40
CA ALA A 182 11.54 -21.48 10.08
C ALA A 182 11.54 -21.81 11.59
N GLY A 183 11.03 -23.00 11.95
CA GLY A 183 10.98 -23.46 13.34
C GLY A 183 9.79 -23.00 14.16
N ALA A 184 8.95 -22.10 13.61
CA ALA A 184 7.69 -21.71 14.23
C ALA A 184 6.51 -22.52 13.67
N THR A 185 5.45 -22.65 14.46
CA THR A 185 4.22 -23.37 14.09
C THR A 185 3.00 -22.52 14.42
N ALA A 186 2.04 -22.45 13.50
CA ALA A 186 0.71 -21.90 13.74
C ALA A 186 -0.33 -23.01 13.61
N ARG A 187 -1.27 -23.11 14.58
CA ARG A 187 -2.33 -24.11 14.64
C ARG A 187 -3.69 -23.48 14.89
N TRP A 188 -4.71 -24.10 14.32
CA TRP A 188 -6.11 -23.80 14.61
C TRP A 188 -6.68 -24.83 15.57
N ASP A 189 -7.06 -24.42 16.78
CA ASP A 189 -7.67 -25.32 17.79
C ASP A 189 -9.20 -25.50 17.62
N GLY A 190 -9.80 -24.81 16.67
CA GLY A 190 -11.26 -24.75 16.44
C GLY A 190 -11.88 -23.40 16.82
N ALA A 191 -11.15 -22.55 17.55
CA ALA A 191 -11.60 -21.24 18.02
C ALA A 191 -10.54 -20.14 17.85
N GLN A 192 -9.27 -20.49 17.99
CA GLN A 192 -8.15 -19.53 18.00
C GLN A 192 -6.97 -20.03 17.17
N ILE A 193 -6.19 -19.07 16.65
CA ILE A 193 -4.89 -19.30 16.03
C ILE A 193 -3.84 -19.28 17.14
N GLU A 194 -3.29 -20.44 17.46
CA GLU A 194 -2.20 -20.59 18.38
C GLU A 194 -0.86 -20.57 17.65
N VAL A 195 0.13 -19.83 18.17
CA VAL A 195 1.45 -19.70 17.55
C VAL A 195 2.53 -20.09 18.54
N GLU A 196 3.34 -21.07 18.16
CA GLU A 196 4.56 -21.49 18.87
C GLU A 196 5.79 -21.01 18.10
N GLY A 197 6.78 -20.49 18.82
CA GLY A 197 8.00 -19.90 18.24
C GLY A 197 7.88 -18.38 18.09
N GLY A 198 8.78 -17.76 17.34
CA GLY A 198 8.84 -16.30 17.23
C GLY A 198 9.45 -15.81 15.92
N GLY A 199 9.64 -14.48 15.84
CA GLY A 199 10.22 -13.80 14.68
C GLY A 199 9.36 -13.90 13.42
N ILE A 200 10.00 -13.66 12.27
CA ILE A 200 9.32 -13.64 10.98
C ILE A 200 8.73 -15.01 10.60
N GLY A 201 9.28 -16.12 11.10
CA GLY A 201 8.74 -17.46 10.86
C GLY A 201 7.34 -17.62 11.46
N ALA A 202 7.14 -17.13 12.69
CA ALA A 202 5.84 -17.14 13.36
C ALA A 202 4.80 -16.30 12.60
N ALA A 203 5.18 -15.10 12.15
CA ALA A 203 4.32 -14.24 11.36
C ALA A 203 3.92 -14.90 10.04
N ARG A 204 4.87 -15.49 9.31
CA ARG A 204 4.61 -16.20 8.04
C ARG A 204 3.66 -17.38 8.21
N ALA A 205 3.90 -18.22 9.24
CA ALA A 205 3.05 -19.37 9.53
C ALA A 205 1.63 -18.95 9.93
N ALA A 206 1.50 -17.95 10.80
CA ALA A 206 0.21 -17.45 11.29
C ALA A 206 -0.61 -16.80 10.17
N VAL A 207 0.01 -15.97 9.32
CA VAL A 207 -0.67 -15.33 8.18
C VAL A 207 -1.12 -16.38 7.16
N ALA A 208 -0.28 -17.37 6.84
CA ALA A 208 -0.67 -18.44 5.92
C ALA A 208 -1.86 -19.26 6.44
N LEU A 209 -1.87 -19.59 7.74
CA LEU A 209 -3.01 -20.26 8.38
C LEU A 209 -4.27 -19.38 8.36
N ALA A 210 -4.13 -18.09 8.66
CA ALA A 210 -5.26 -17.15 8.66
C ALA A 210 -5.94 -17.08 7.28
N TRP A 211 -5.16 -16.99 6.20
CA TRP A 211 -5.70 -17.02 4.84
C TRP A 211 -6.40 -18.33 4.51
N ASP A 212 -5.82 -19.47 4.89
CA ASP A 212 -6.40 -20.79 4.70
C ASP A 212 -7.78 -20.91 5.38
N LEU A 213 -7.88 -20.42 6.63
CA LEU A 213 -9.12 -20.42 7.39
C LEU A 213 -10.18 -19.47 6.82
N ALA A 214 -9.77 -18.29 6.37
CA ALA A 214 -10.67 -17.31 5.77
C ALA A 214 -11.20 -17.80 4.41
N ASP A 215 -10.34 -18.37 3.57
CA ASP A 215 -10.70 -18.88 2.25
C ASP A 215 -11.62 -20.12 2.35
N ASP A 216 -11.44 -20.95 3.40
CA ASP A 216 -12.34 -22.07 3.74
C ASP A 216 -13.65 -21.62 4.43
N GLY A 217 -13.83 -20.33 4.71
CA GLY A 217 -15.01 -19.80 5.44
C GLY A 217 -15.09 -20.24 6.91
N ARG A 218 -13.98 -20.68 7.50
CA ARG A 218 -13.88 -21.19 8.88
C ARG A 218 -13.63 -20.07 9.91
N LEU A 219 -13.08 -18.94 9.45
CA LEU A 219 -12.81 -17.76 10.28
C LEU A 219 -13.01 -16.51 9.44
N ASP A 220 -13.64 -15.48 10.02
CA ASP A 220 -13.72 -14.17 9.41
C ASP A 220 -12.32 -13.53 9.30
N ALA A 221 -12.05 -12.83 8.21
CA ALA A 221 -10.74 -12.27 7.92
C ALA A 221 -10.28 -11.22 8.97
N ASP A 222 -11.20 -10.37 9.45
CA ASP A 222 -10.87 -9.36 10.46
C ASP A 222 -10.59 -10.01 11.81
N VAL A 223 -11.33 -11.06 12.14
CA VAL A 223 -11.10 -11.87 13.35
C VAL A 223 -9.77 -12.59 13.25
N ALA A 224 -9.45 -13.18 12.11
CA ALA A 224 -8.15 -13.81 11.85
C ALA A 224 -7.00 -12.81 12.02
N GLY A 225 -7.13 -11.62 11.45
CA GLY A 225 -6.15 -10.54 11.60
C GLY A 225 -5.94 -10.10 13.05
N ALA A 226 -7.03 -9.98 13.83
CA ALA A 226 -6.94 -9.66 15.25
C ALA A 226 -6.22 -10.75 16.06
N GLN A 227 -6.51 -12.02 15.78
CA GLN A 227 -5.86 -13.16 16.43
C GLN A 227 -4.36 -13.25 16.09
N VAL A 228 -3.99 -13.06 14.82
CA VAL A 228 -2.59 -13.03 14.38
C VAL A 228 -1.84 -11.88 15.07
N ARG A 229 -2.43 -10.68 15.13
CA ARG A 229 -1.83 -9.51 15.82
C ARG A 229 -1.54 -9.81 17.30
N SER A 230 -2.47 -10.48 17.97
CA SER A 230 -2.33 -10.87 19.37
C SER A 230 -1.24 -11.94 19.58
N SER A 231 -1.16 -12.93 18.66
CA SER A 231 -0.28 -14.09 18.81
C SER A 231 1.18 -13.83 18.42
N VAL A 232 1.46 -12.94 17.46
CA VAL A 232 2.82 -12.67 16.98
C VAL A 232 3.45 -11.39 17.52
N GLY A 233 2.72 -10.61 18.35
CA GLY A 233 3.29 -9.51 19.15
C GLY A 233 3.86 -8.33 18.37
N HIS A 234 3.40 -8.06 17.16
CA HIS A 234 3.88 -6.92 16.35
C HIS A 234 3.25 -5.60 16.80
N ARG A 235 4.07 -4.62 17.20
CA ARG A 235 3.67 -3.22 17.36
C ARG A 235 4.03 -2.47 16.08
N PRO A 236 3.06 -1.94 15.31
CA PRO A 236 3.38 -1.09 14.17
C PRO A 236 4.08 0.19 14.65
N GLY A 237 5.21 0.54 14.03
CA GLY A 237 5.77 1.89 14.10
C GLY A 237 6.56 2.29 15.34
N ALA A 238 7.23 1.40 16.06
CA ALA A 238 8.30 1.80 16.95
C ALA A 238 9.57 2.06 16.11
N ALA A 239 9.74 3.31 15.65
CA ALA A 239 11.01 3.75 15.11
C ALA A 239 12.10 3.47 16.17
N SER A 240 13.06 2.62 15.85
CA SER A 240 14.25 2.42 16.67
C SER A 240 15.01 3.75 16.71
N THR A 241 14.92 4.42 17.85
CA THR A 241 15.86 5.49 18.22
C THR A 241 17.20 4.81 18.51
N SER A 242 18.13 4.92 17.62
CA SER A 242 19.57 4.77 17.83
C SER A 242 20.31 5.71 16.89
#